data_a8fa73350bc43734d1f91d15aa7c63ef
#
_entry.id   a8fa73350bc43734d1f91d15aa7c63ef
#
_cell.length_a   1.000
_cell.length_b   1.000
_cell.length_c   1.000
_cell.angle_alpha   90.00
_cell.angle_beta   90.00
_cell.angle_gamma   90.00
#
_symmetry.space_group_name_H-M   'P 1'
#
loop_
_entity.id
_entity.type
_entity.pdbx_description
1 polymer ?
#
loop_
_entity_poly.entity_id
_entity_poly.type
_entity_poly.pdbx_seq_one_letter_code
_entity_poly.pdbx_strand_id
1 'polypeptide(L)'
;MADSPRSPGAERKLTLDPRVAERLQHLTLTATRAVEGFLAGRHKSPHRGVSVEFVERRGYVPGDDLRHLDWKAFARTDRLSIKRYEEETTLECTLVVDASASMGYPTDGRPTKYDHACQVAAALAHLVLAERDGAALALFDHQLDRVLPASTSPAHLLPLLQALVERAPGGTTDLNTVLGRLVERLPRPGIVVVISDLFGPVDTLASGLSRLGARTHDVVVLHVLHGDELRFPFDRLPRFEGMEEELRLLVDPRSLRPDYIAALEEWRSQVRRACTARGVDYHVVDTTAPLDVVLSAWLGARMARLARRG
;
A
#
# COMPACT_ATOMS: atom_id res chain seq x y z
N MET A 1 47.19 -15.97 -39.24
CA MET A 1 45.73 -15.77 -39.24
C MET A 1 45.12 -16.95 -38.52
N ALA A 2 44.78 -16.80 -37.28
CA ALA A 2 44.12 -17.83 -36.46
C ALA A 2 42.84 -17.24 -35.92
N ASP A 3 41.74 -17.82 -36.38
CA ASP A 3 40.38 -17.45 -36.06
C ASP A 3 40.04 -18.04 -34.69
N SER A 4 39.76 -17.18 -33.71
CA SER A 4 39.32 -17.60 -32.37
C SER A 4 37.81 -17.72 -32.36
N PRO A 5 37.22 -18.83 -31.91
CA PRO A 5 35.79 -18.99 -31.85
C PRO A 5 35.21 -18.16 -30.68
N ARG A 6 34.26 -17.31 -31.01
CA ARG A 6 33.42 -16.59 -30.02
C ARG A 6 32.59 -17.62 -29.26
N SER A 7 32.77 -17.66 -27.94
CA SER A 7 31.92 -18.42 -27.03
C SER A 7 30.49 -17.87 -27.08
N PRO A 8 29.45 -18.70 -27.15
CA PRO A 8 28.07 -18.27 -27.06
C PRO A 8 27.79 -17.84 -25.62
N GLY A 9 27.25 -16.63 -25.49
CA GLY A 9 26.84 -16.09 -24.22
C GLY A 9 25.87 -17.04 -23.49
N ALA A 10 26.27 -17.49 -22.32
CA ALA A 10 25.40 -18.25 -21.42
C ALA A 10 24.20 -17.36 -21.03
N GLU A 11 23.04 -17.63 -21.60
CA GLU A 11 21.77 -17.16 -21.04
C GLU A 11 21.67 -17.65 -19.59
N ARG A 12 21.90 -16.75 -18.67
CA ARG A 12 21.65 -16.97 -17.26
C ARG A 12 20.12 -17.12 -17.12
N LYS A 13 19.59 -18.32 -17.19
CA LYS A 13 18.26 -18.65 -16.73
C LYS A 13 18.22 -18.29 -15.25
N LEU A 14 17.55 -17.19 -14.93
CA LEU A 14 17.17 -16.84 -13.56
C LEU A 14 16.17 -17.92 -13.08
N THR A 15 16.69 -19.01 -12.55
CA THR A 15 15.89 -19.99 -11.82
C THR A 15 15.60 -19.39 -10.46
N LEU A 16 14.37 -18.92 -10.25
CA LEU A 16 13.86 -18.51 -8.95
C LEU A 16 14.02 -19.69 -7.96
N ASP A 17 14.44 -19.37 -6.74
CA ASP A 17 14.44 -20.34 -5.64
C ASP A 17 13.02 -20.96 -5.56
N PRO A 18 12.88 -22.30 -5.50
CA PRO A 18 11.57 -22.95 -5.42
C PRO A 18 10.68 -22.40 -4.29
N ARG A 19 11.27 -22.05 -3.15
CA ARG A 19 10.54 -21.43 -2.01
C ARG A 19 10.01 -20.03 -2.38
N VAL A 20 10.78 -19.24 -3.11
CA VAL A 20 10.35 -17.93 -3.59
C VAL A 20 9.23 -18.09 -4.62
N ALA A 21 9.34 -19.06 -5.50
CA ALA A 21 8.30 -19.35 -6.50
C ALA A 21 6.97 -19.79 -5.85
N GLU A 22 7.02 -20.65 -4.83
CA GLU A 22 5.84 -21.08 -4.07
C GLU A 22 5.17 -19.90 -3.34
N ARG A 23 5.95 -19.08 -2.62
CA ARG A 23 5.45 -17.88 -1.94
C ARG A 23 4.84 -16.88 -2.93
N LEU A 24 5.47 -16.67 -4.08
CA LEU A 24 4.97 -15.81 -5.14
C LEU A 24 3.63 -16.30 -5.68
N GLN A 25 3.51 -17.59 -5.96
CA GLN A 25 2.27 -18.21 -6.42
C GLN A 25 1.15 -18.06 -5.37
N HIS A 26 1.45 -18.35 -4.11
CA HIS A 26 0.50 -18.19 -3.01
C HIS A 26 0.04 -16.72 -2.87
N LEU A 27 0.97 -15.77 -2.92
CA LEU A 27 0.67 -14.35 -2.82
C LEU A 27 -0.22 -13.88 -3.98
N THR A 28 0.09 -14.29 -5.20
CA THR A 28 -0.70 -13.98 -6.40
C THR A 28 -2.13 -14.49 -6.28
N LEU A 29 -2.31 -15.75 -5.87
CA LEU A 29 -3.64 -16.35 -5.70
C LEU A 29 -4.44 -15.66 -4.61
N THR A 30 -3.81 -15.34 -3.48
CA THR A 30 -4.46 -14.65 -2.35
C THR A 30 -4.90 -13.24 -2.75
N ALA A 31 -4.04 -12.48 -3.43
CA ALA A 31 -4.37 -11.15 -3.92
C ALA A 31 -5.54 -11.18 -4.92
N THR A 32 -5.50 -12.08 -5.90
CA THR A 32 -6.57 -12.24 -6.89
C THR A 32 -7.91 -12.57 -6.22
N ARG A 33 -7.95 -13.55 -5.32
CA ARG A 33 -9.17 -13.92 -4.58
C ARG A 33 -9.73 -12.77 -3.75
N ALA A 34 -8.87 -12.02 -3.06
CA ALA A 34 -9.29 -10.87 -2.26
C ALA A 34 -9.93 -9.78 -3.14
N VAL A 35 -9.34 -9.51 -4.31
CA VAL A 35 -9.87 -8.54 -5.27
C VAL A 35 -11.19 -9.03 -5.88
N GLU A 36 -11.28 -10.29 -6.29
CA GLU A 36 -12.51 -10.88 -6.81
C GLU A 36 -13.63 -10.86 -5.76
N GLY A 37 -13.33 -11.23 -4.51
CA GLY A 37 -14.27 -11.15 -3.39
C GLY A 37 -14.77 -9.74 -3.15
N PHE A 38 -13.88 -8.77 -3.18
CA PHE A 38 -14.21 -7.34 -3.07
C PHE A 38 -15.10 -6.87 -4.23
N LEU A 39 -14.74 -7.17 -5.47
CA LEU A 39 -15.51 -6.78 -6.65
C LEU A 39 -16.90 -7.45 -6.67
N ALA A 40 -17.00 -8.73 -6.29
CA ALA A 40 -18.27 -9.42 -6.15
C ALA A 40 -19.17 -8.80 -5.08
N GLY A 41 -18.58 -8.31 -3.97
CA GLY A 41 -19.29 -7.57 -2.93
C GLY A 41 -19.82 -6.22 -3.43
N ARG A 42 -19.09 -5.52 -4.30
CA ARG A 42 -19.53 -4.24 -4.93
C ARG A 42 -20.75 -4.42 -5.82
N HIS A 43 -20.90 -5.54 -6.52
CA HIS A 43 -22.08 -5.79 -7.35
C HIS A 43 -23.39 -5.91 -6.54
N LYS A 44 -23.31 -6.15 -5.24
CA LYS A 44 -24.48 -6.15 -4.33
C LYS A 44 -24.80 -4.78 -3.74
N SER A 45 -23.94 -3.78 -3.93
CA SER A 45 -24.16 -2.40 -3.47
C SER A 45 -24.76 -1.58 -4.60
N PRO A 46 -25.86 -0.80 -4.38
CA PRO A 46 -26.53 -0.02 -5.44
C PRO A 46 -25.72 1.19 -5.92
N HIS A 47 -24.52 1.42 -5.42
CA HIS A 47 -23.65 2.49 -5.88
C HIS A 47 -22.80 2.02 -7.06
N ARG A 48 -23.34 2.16 -8.27
CA ARG A 48 -22.57 2.09 -9.50
C ARG A 48 -21.53 3.20 -9.49
N GLY A 49 -20.24 2.83 -9.47
CA GLY A 49 -19.15 3.75 -9.78
C GLY A 49 -19.36 4.26 -11.20
N VAL A 50 -19.49 5.56 -11.32
CA VAL A 50 -19.60 6.23 -12.62
C VAL A 50 -18.20 6.28 -13.20
N SER A 51 -17.87 5.32 -14.05
CA SER A 51 -16.87 5.54 -15.08
C SER A 51 -17.55 6.41 -16.14
N VAL A 52 -17.32 7.71 -16.09
CA VAL A 52 -17.87 8.62 -17.09
C VAL A 52 -16.70 9.09 -17.95
N GLU A 53 -16.48 8.39 -19.06
CA GLU A 53 -16.04 9.05 -20.28
C GLU A 53 -17.13 10.04 -20.72
N PHE A 54 -17.22 11.19 -20.10
CA PHE A 54 -18.07 12.26 -20.56
C PHE A 54 -17.17 13.25 -21.32
N VAL A 55 -17.10 13.12 -22.64
CA VAL A 55 -16.61 14.15 -23.52
C VAL A 55 -17.64 15.28 -23.50
N GLU A 56 -17.47 16.25 -22.59
CA GLU A 56 -18.29 17.45 -22.58
C GLU A 56 -17.90 18.31 -23.77
N ARG A 57 -18.86 18.52 -24.68
CA ARG A 57 -18.70 19.45 -25.79
C ARG A 57 -19.11 20.83 -25.32
N ARG A 58 -18.15 21.73 -25.17
CA ARG A 58 -18.41 23.15 -24.90
C ARG A 58 -18.44 23.92 -26.22
N GLY A 59 -19.35 24.88 -26.37
CA GLY A 59 -19.31 25.81 -27.46
C GLY A 59 -17.98 26.60 -27.46
N TYR A 60 -17.43 26.86 -28.62
CA TYR A 60 -16.24 27.69 -28.82
C TYR A 60 -16.49 29.11 -28.29
N VAL A 61 -15.54 29.67 -27.54
CA VAL A 61 -15.51 31.04 -27.11
C VAL A 61 -14.25 31.71 -27.72
N PRO A 62 -14.33 32.94 -28.25
CA PRO A 62 -13.15 33.65 -28.78
C PRO A 62 -12.02 33.67 -27.73
N GLY A 63 -10.84 33.15 -28.13
CA GLY A 63 -9.67 32.95 -27.25
C GLY A 63 -9.34 31.52 -26.95
N ASP A 64 -10.19 30.58 -27.27
CA ASP A 64 -9.91 29.12 -27.12
C ASP A 64 -8.93 28.63 -28.20
N ASP A 65 -8.09 27.65 -27.88
CA ASP A 65 -7.11 27.07 -28.80
C ASP A 65 -7.80 26.27 -29.92
N LEU A 66 -7.63 26.72 -31.14
CA LEU A 66 -8.24 26.15 -32.35
C LEU A 66 -7.82 24.70 -32.63
N ARG A 67 -6.72 24.22 -32.03
CA ARG A 67 -6.26 22.84 -32.17
C ARG A 67 -7.23 21.84 -31.57
N HIS A 68 -8.05 22.26 -30.63
CA HIS A 68 -9.05 21.43 -29.96
C HIS A 68 -10.46 21.50 -30.56
N LEU A 69 -10.58 22.15 -31.71
CA LEU A 69 -11.87 22.32 -32.41
C LEU A 69 -12.37 21.00 -32.97
N ASP A 70 -13.64 20.67 -32.72
CA ASP A 70 -14.27 19.48 -33.31
C ASP A 70 -14.78 19.75 -34.72
N TRP A 71 -13.89 19.59 -35.68
CA TRP A 71 -14.23 19.81 -37.12
C TRP A 71 -15.31 18.83 -37.62
N LYS A 72 -15.42 17.63 -37.02
CA LYS A 72 -16.48 16.66 -37.36
C LYS A 72 -17.87 17.09 -36.85
N ALA A 73 -17.90 17.75 -35.68
CA ALA A 73 -19.13 18.31 -35.14
C ALA A 73 -19.53 19.53 -35.93
N PHE A 74 -18.58 20.40 -36.25
CA PHE A 74 -18.81 21.58 -37.08
C PHE A 74 -19.41 21.22 -38.44
N ALA A 75 -18.87 20.26 -39.15
CA ALA A 75 -19.37 19.80 -40.45
C ALA A 75 -20.81 19.25 -40.41
N ARG A 76 -21.32 18.83 -39.23
CA ARG A 76 -22.66 18.28 -39.07
C ARG A 76 -23.68 19.28 -38.51
N THR A 77 -23.25 20.23 -37.71
CA THR A 77 -24.16 21.07 -36.92
C THR A 77 -23.98 22.53 -37.15
N ASP A 78 -22.97 22.92 -37.94
CA ASP A 78 -22.56 24.30 -38.23
C ASP A 78 -22.27 25.13 -36.95
N ARG A 79 -21.95 24.44 -35.85
CA ARG A 79 -21.61 25.03 -34.56
C ARG A 79 -20.18 24.67 -34.17
N LEU A 80 -19.38 25.71 -33.87
CA LEU A 80 -18.05 25.53 -33.37
C LEU A 80 -18.10 24.99 -31.94
N SER A 81 -17.55 23.83 -31.72
CA SER A 81 -17.42 23.21 -30.42
C SER A 81 -15.99 22.73 -30.17
N ILE A 82 -15.54 22.85 -28.92
CA ILE A 82 -14.23 22.37 -28.49
C ILE A 82 -14.41 21.02 -27.80
N LYS A 83 -13.54 20.10 -28.15
CA LYS A 83 -13.34 18.88 -27.39
C LYS A 83 -12.58 19.21 -26.13
N ARG A 84 -13.23 19.16 -24.99
CA ARG A 84 -12.56 19.17 -23.71
C ARG A 84 -12.01 17.76 -23.49
N TYR A 85 -10.71 17.60 -23.64
CA TYR A 85 -10.03 16.41 -23.16
C TYR A 85 -9.95 16.58 -21.64
N GLU A 86 -10.65 15.74 -20.85
CA GLU A 86 -10.16 15.45 -19.53
C GLU A 86 -8.84 14.73 -19.75
N GLU A 87 -7.73 15.33 -19.34
CA GLU A 87 -6.51 14.57 -19.13
C GLU A 87 -6.92 13.47 -18.14
N GLU A 88 -6.90 12.20 -18.58
CA GLU A 88 -6.93 11.06 -17.65
C GLU A 88 -5.71 11.23 -16.75
N THR A 89 -5.92 11.89 -15.62
CA THR A 89 -4.89 12.01 -14.59
C THR A 89 -4.71 10.65 -13.98
N THR A 90 -3.79 9.88 -14.52
CA THR A 90 -3.36 8.60 -13.98
C THR A 90 -2.97 8.80 -12.52
N LEU A 91 -3.72 8.20 -11.61
CA LEU A 91 -3.43 8.26 -10.19
C LEU A 91 -2.22 7.37 -9.89
N GLU A 92 -1.25 7.90 -9.15
CA GLU A 92 -0.12 7.11 -8.67
C GLU A 92 -0.37 6.65 -7.23
N CYS A 93 -0.31 5.34 -6.98
CA CYS A 93 -0.43 4.73 -5.67
C CYS A 93 0.91 4.10 -5.26
N THR A 94 1.53 4.64 -4.23
CA THR A 94 2.77 4.12 -3.66
C THR A 94 2.49 3.30 -2.42
N LEU A 95 2.79 2.01 -2.47
CA LEU A 95 2.70 1.07 -1.35
C LEU A 95 4.02 1.09 -0.59
N VAL A 96 3.98 1.49 0.68
CA VAL A 96 5.15 1.62 1.56
C VAL A 96 5.05 0.54 2.62
N VAL A 97 5.84 -0.52 2.50
CA VAL A 97 5.73 -1.72 3.33
C VAL A 97 6.91 -1.84 4.26
N ASP A 98 6.60 -1.94 5.54
CA ASP A 98 7.56 -2.15 6.61
C ASP A 98 8.05 -3.60 6.59
N ALA A 99 9.37 -3.76 6.59
CA ALA A 99 10.06 -5.04 6.66
C ALA A 99 11.01 -5.12 7.85
N SER A 100 10.75 -4.37 8.93
CA SER A 100 11.49 -4.43 10.18
C SER A 100 11.34 -5.78 10.89
N ALA A 101 12.16 -6.02 11.89
CA ALA A 101 12.15 -7.28 12.64
C ALA A 101 10.82 -7.53 13.36
N SER A 102 10.17 -6.49 13.88
CA SER A 102 8.88 -6.58 14.55
C SER A 102 7.77 -7.12 13.62
N MET A 103 7.84 -6.83 12.33
CA MET A 103 6.94 -7.37 11.31
C MET A 103 7.10 -8.89 11.09
N GLY A 104 8.19 -9.49 11.55
CA GLY A 104 8.43 -10.94 11.55
C GLY A 104 7.66 -11.73 12.61
N TYR A 105 6.85 -11.08 13.45
CA TYR A 105 6.02 -11.76 14.45
C TYR A 105 4.75 -12.37 13.82
N PRO A 106 4.33 -13.58 14.24
CA PRO A 106 4.93 -14.49 15.21
C PRO A 106 6.09 -15.33 14.63
N THR A 107 6.92 -15.90 15.51
CA THR A 107 8.10 -16.69 15.11
C THR A 107 7.88 -18.21 15.20
N ASP A 108 6.63 -18.65 15.36
CA ASP A 108 6.23 -20.03 15.61
C ASP A 108 5.77 -20.80 14.35
N GLY A 109 6.02 -20.24 13.16
CA GLY A 109 5.64 -20.83 11.88
C GLY A 109 4.24 -20.44 11.38
N ARG A 110 3.47 -19.66 12.16
CA ARG A 110 2.23 -19.01 11.66
C ARG A 110 2.58 -17.89 10.70
N PRO A 111 1.64 -17.46 9.80
CA PRO A 111 1.84 -16.28 8.96
C PRO A 111 2.17 -15.06 9.80
N THR A 112 3.23 -14.34 9.40
CA THR A 112 3.73 -13.16 10.10
C THR A 112 2.93 -11.90 9.77
N LYS A 113 3.11 -10.82 10.54
CA LYS A 113 2.59 -9.49 10.19
C LYS A 113 3.08 -9.07 8.80
N TYR A 114 4.35 -9.40 8.46
CA TYR A 114 4.91 -9.12 7.15
C TYR A 114 4.22 -9.92 6.03
N ASP A 115 3.94 -11.21 6.23
CA ASP A 115 3.19 -12.01 5.25
C ASP A 115 1.81 -11.40 4.99
N HIS A 116 1.13 -10.94 6.03
CA HIS A 116 -0.18 -10.27 5.90
C HIS A 116 -0.05 -8.91 5.20
N ALA A 117 0.96 -8.11 5.56
CA ALA A 117 1.26 -6.84 4.89
C ALA A 117 1.54 -7.03 3.39
N CYS A 118 2.28 -8.09 3.02
CA CYS A 118 2.51 -8.47 1.63
C CYS A 118 1.20 -8.81 0.90
N GLN A 119 0.29 -9.53 1.55
CA GLN A 119 -1.02 -9.86 0.96
C GLN A 119 -1.87 -8.61 0.72
N VAL A 120 -1.90 -7.68 1.69
CA VAL A 120 -2.59 -6.39 1.55
C VAL A 120 -1.98 -5.57 0.42
N ALA A 121 -0.65 -5.43 0.39
CA ALA A 121 0.06 -4.69 -0.65
C ALA A 121 -0.17 -5.29 -2.05
N ALA A 122 -0.11 -6.62 -2.18
CA ALA A 122 -0.36 -7.32 -3.42
C ALA A 122 -1.79 -7.12 -3.95
N ALA A 123 -2.78 -7.19 -3.07
CA ALA A 123 -4.18 -6.96 -3.43
C ALA A 123 -4.42 -5.51 -3.87
N LEU A 124 -3.84 -4.53 -3.16
CA LEU A 124 -3.93 -3.12 -3.54
C LEU A 124 -3.23 -2.84 -4.86
N ALA A 125 -2.02 -3.39 -5.08
CA ALA A 125 -1.31 -3.26 -6.35
C ALA A 125 -2.13 -3.82 -7.52
N HIS A 126 -2.74 -4.99 -7.32
CA HIS A 126 -3.61 -5.61 -8.33
C HIS A 126 -4.82 -4.72 -8.65
N LEU A 127 -5.51 -4.18 -7.63
CA LEU A 127 -6.64 -3.28 -7.82
C LEU A 127 -6.25 -2.01 -8.58
N VAL A 128 -5.15 -1.38 -8.19
CA VAL A 128 -4.64 -0.14 -8.81
C VAL A 128 -4.32 -0.38 -10.29
N LEU A 129 -3.60 -1.46 -10.60
CA LEU A 129 -3.25 -1.81 -11.98
C LEU A 129 -4.48 -2.25 -12.81
N ALA A 130 -5.48 -2.87 -12.21
CA ALA A 130 -6.74 -3.22 -12.89
C ALA A 130 -7.53 -1.99 -13.32
N GLU A 131 -7.49 -0.90 -12.54
CA GLU A 131 -8.08 0.40 -12.87
C GLU A 131 -7.18 1.26 -13.79
N ARG A 132 -6.07 0.71 -14.30
CA ARG A 132 -5.07 1.38 -15.15
C ARG A 132 -4.35 2.54 -14.47
N ASP A 133 -4.36 2.57 -13.16
CA ASP A 133 -3.59 3.51 -12.34
C ASP A 133 -2.15 3.04 -12.13
N GLY A 134 -1.27 3.94 -11.73
CA GLY A 134 0.15 3.65 -11.48
C GLY A 134 0.37 3.03 -10.11
N ALA A 135 0.92 1.82 -10.05
CA ALA A 135 1.34 1.18 -8.80
C ALA A 135 2.85 1.27 -8.60
N ALA A 136 3.28 1.73 -7.42
CA ALA A 136 4.66 1.79 -6.96
C ALA A 136 4.83 1.02 -5.65
N LEU A 137 6.05 0.58 -5.33
CA LEU A 137 6.38 -0.10 -4.08
C LEU A 137 7.63 0.49 -3.46
N ALA A 138 7.63 0.69 -2.16
CA ALA A 138 8.79 1.00 -1.36
C ALA A 138 8.85 0.03 -0.18
N LEU A 139 9.94 -0.74 -0.07
CA LEU A 139 10.23 -1.59 1.09
C LEU A 139 11.21 -0.86 1.99
N PHE A 140 11.02 -0.97 3.29
CA PHE A 140 11.87 -0.29 4.26
C PHE A 140 12.02 -1.06 5.57
N ASP A 141 13.07 -0.74 6.28
CA ASP A 141 13.31 -0.98 7.70
C ASP A 141 13.75 0.34 8.34
N HIS A 142 15.00 0.49 8.82
CA HIS A 142 15.57 1.77 9.25
C HIS A 142 15.90 2.71 8.08
N GLN A 143 15.82 2.21 6.84
CA GLN A 143 16.04 2.96 5.60
C GLN A 143 15.19 2.41 4.47
N LEU A 144 15.11 3.17 3.36
CA LEU A 144 14.52 2.67 2.12
C LEU A 144 15.45 1.63 1.51
N ASP A 145 15.01 0.37 1.50
CA ASP A 145 15.77 -0.76 0.98
C ASP A 145 15.56 -0.93 -0.53
N ARG A 146 14.32 -1.01 -0.96
CA ARG A 146 13.96 -1.20 -2.38
C ARG A 146 12.82 -0.28 -2.78
N VAL A 147 12.99 0.44 -3.89
CA VAL A 147 11.94 1.29 -4.46
C VAL A 147 11.71 0.91 -5.91
N LEU A 148 10.47 0.53 -6.23
CA LEU A 148 10.00 0.27 -7.58
C LEU A 148 9.11 1.46 -7.99
N PRO A 149 9.46 2.19 -9.06
CA PRO A 149 8.70 3.37 -9.51
C PRO A 149 7.30 2.98 -9.99
N ALA A 150 6.39 3.96 -10.05
CA ALA A 150 5.05 3.75 -10.53
C ALA A 150 5.02 3.33 -11.99
N SER A 151 4.16 2.37 -12.31
CA SER A 151 3.86 1.94 -13.67
C SER A 151 2.40 1.53 -13.76
N THR A 152 1.76 1.82 -14.90
CA THR A 152 0.37 1.45 -15.20
C THR A 152 0.26 0.12 -15.93
N SER A 153 1.40 -0.49 -16.30
CA SER A 153 1.43 -1.76 -17.02
C SER A 153 0.94 -2.91 -16.12
N PRO A 154 -0.04 -3.73 -16.55
CA PRO A 154 -0.45 -4.93 -15.80
C PRO A 154 0.72 -5.89 -15.53
N ALA A 155 1.73 -5.95 -16.42
CA ALA A 155 2.93 -6.76 -16.22
C ALA A 155 3.79 -6.29 -15.03
N HIS A 156 3.58 -5.06 -14.53
CA HIS A 156 4.28 -4.52 -13.39
C HIS A 156 3.92 -5.20 -12.07
N LEU A 157 2.77 -5.90 -12.01
CA LEU A 157 2.38 -6.65 -10.82
C LEU A 157 3.44 -7.68 -10.40
N LEU A 158 3.98 -8.43 -11.36
CA LEU A 158 4.95 -9.49 -11.06
C LEU A 158 6.23 -8.97 -10.38
N PRO A 159 6.91 -7.93 -10.88
CA PRO A 159 8.05 -7.31 -10.18
C PRO A 159 7.72 -6.82 -8.76
N LEU A 160 6.53 -6.25 -8.53
CA LEU A 160 6.10 -5.83 -7.21
C LEU A 160 5.98 -7.02 -6.25
N LEU A 161 5.32 -8.10 -6.68
CA LEU A 161 5.16 -9.31 -5.87
C LEU A 161 6.51 -10.00 -5.60
N GLN A 162 7.42 -10.04 -6.59
CA GLN A 162 8.77 -10.57 -6.41
C GLN A 162 9.53 -9.81 -5.33
N ALA A 163 9.50 -8.48 -5.36
CA ALA A 163 10.16 -7.65 -4.37
C ALA A 163 9.65 -7.93 -2.94
N LEU A 164 8.32 -8.09 -2.77
CA LEU A 164 7.70 -8.44 -1.50
C LEU A 164 8.15 -9.81 -0.97
N VAL A 165 8.21 -10.82 -1.86
CA VAL A 165 8.56 -12.21 -1.46
C VAL A 165 10.05 -12.39 -1.21
N GLU A 166 10.91 -11.69 -1.94
CA GLU A 166 12.37 -11.77 -1.80
C GLU A 166 12.87 -11.12 -0.50
N ARG A 167 12.15 -10.13 0.04
CA ARG A 167 12.51 -9.46 1.28
C ARG A 167 12.07 -10.28 2.49
N ALA A 168 12.98 -10.54 3.40
CA ALA A 168 12.69 -11.10 4.71
C ALA A 168 12.64 -9.96 5.75
N PRO A 169 11.70 -9.99 6.73
CA PRO A 169 11.68 -9.01 7.80
C PRO A 169 12.95 -9.07 8.65
N GLY A 170 13.46 -7.90 9.03
CA GLY A 170 14.66 -7.76 9.85
C GLY A 170 15.10 -6.30 9.99
N GLY A 171 16.02 -6.05 10.92
CA GLY A 171 16.45 -4.69 11.24
C GLY A 171 15.50 -3.94 12.18
N THR A 172 15.84 -2.69 12.47
CA THR A 172 15.03 -1.77 13.28
C THR A 172 14.16 -0.89 12.39
N THR A 173 13.19 -0.18 12.95
CA THR A 173 12.31 0.74 12.23
C THR A 173 12.69 2.20 12.46
N ASP A 174 12.80 3.03 11.39
CA ASP A 174 12.85 4.50 11.46
C ASP A 174 11.90 5.12 10.41
N LEU A 175 10.64 5.17 10.74
CA LEU A 175 9.59 5.72 9.89
C LEU A 175 9.82 7.19 9.52
N ASN A 176 10.34 8.02 10.42
CA ASN A 176 10.55 9.44 10.12
C ASN A 176 11.62 9.65 9.04
N THR A 177 12.74 8.96 9.16
CA THR A 177 13.82 9.02 8.16
C THR A 177 13.34 8.44 6.82
N VAL A 178 12.63 7.31 6.85
CA VAL A 178 12.12 6.63 5.67
C VAL A 178 11.10 7.51 4.92
N LEU A 179 10.09 8.03 5.63
CA LEU A 179 9.06 8.87 5.00
C LEU A 179 9.65 10.19 4.48
N GLY A 180 10.65 10.75 5.17
CA GLY A 180 11.38 11.92 4.68
C GLY A 180 12.09 11.67 3.36
N ARG A 181 12.84 10.55 3.25
CA ARG A 181 13.53 10.17 2.00
C ARG A 181 12.56 9.75 0.89
N LEU A 182 11.44 9.15 1.26
CA LEU A 182 10.40 8.77 0.29
C LEU A 182 9.82 9.99 -0.40
N VAL A 183 9.48 11.04 0.36
CA VAL A 183 8.94 12.31 -0.18
C VAL A 183 9.83 12.91 -1.26
N GLU A 184 11.15 12.80 -1.13
CA GLU A 184 12.10 13.30 -2.13
C GLU A 184 12.05 12.51 -3.44
N ARG A 185 11.60 11.25 -3.38
CA ARG A 185 11.52 10.32 -4.53
C ARG A 185 10.15 10.27 -5.20
N LEU A 186 9.13 10.88 -4.58
CA LEU A 186 7.78 10.94 -5.15
C LEU A 186 7.64 12.19 -6.03
N PRO A 187 7.63 12.05 -7.37
CA PRO A 187 7.69 13.19 -8.29
C PRO A 187 6.34 13.93 -8.39
N ARG A 188 5.24 13.23 -8.13
CA ARG A 188 3.87 13.75 -8.31
C ARG A 188 3.00 13.47 -7.09
N PRO A 189 1.99 14.35 -6.83
CA PRO A 189 0.93 14.03 -5.87
C PRO A 189 0.23 12.72 -6.23
N GLY A 190 -0.08 11.92 -5.22
CA GLY A 190 -0.73 10.64 -5.41
C GLY A 190 -1.18 10.06 -4.08
N ILE A 191 -1.55 8.79 -4.06
CA ILE A 191 -1.88 8.06 -2.84
C ILE A 191 -0.62 7.40 -2.29
N VAL A 192 -0.37 7.56 -0.99
CA VAL A 192 0.69 6.85 -0.27
C VAL A 192 0.06 5.98 0.79
N VAL A 193 0.23 4.66 0.68
CA VAL A 193 -0.31 3.68 1.64
C VAL A 193 0.84 3.12 2.46
N VAL A 194 0.92 3.51 3.72
CA VAL A 194 1.92 3.00 4.67
C VAL A 194 1.36 1.77 5.37
N ILE A 195 2.05 0.65 5.28
CA ILE A 195 1.66 -0.65 5.86
C ILE A 195 2.75 -1.06 6.85
N SER A 196 2.48 -0.91 8.14
CA SER A 196 3.47 -1.07 9.22
C SER A 196 2.75 -1.35 10.54
N ASP A 197 3.44 -1.94 11.51
CA ASP A 197 2.98 -2.02 12.90
C ASP A 197 3.26 -0.73 13.69
N LEU A 198 3.93 0.26 13.07
CA LEU A 198 4.18 1.60 13.58
C LEU A 198 4.93 1.64 14.92
N PHE A 199 5.59 0.56 15.34
CA PHE A 199 6.31 0.56 16.61
C PHE A 199 7.34 1.68 16.66
N GLY A 200 7.21 2.53 17.68
CA GLY A 200 8.07 3.67 17.88
C GLY A 200 7.35 4.87 18.50
N PRO A 201 8.10 5.98 18.75
CA PRO A 201 7.53 7.20 19.30
C PRO A 201 6.51 7.85 18.35
N VAL A 202 5.34 8.20 18.87
CA VAL A 202 4.24 8.80 18.07
C VAL A 202 4.66 10.13 17.42
N ASP A 203 5.52 10.91 18.08
CA ASP A 203 6.00 12.19 17.53
C ASP A 203 6.87 12.01 16.28
N THR A 204 7.62 10.91 16.23
CA THR A 204 8.46 10.54 15.08
C THR A 204 7.58 10.20 13.87
N LEU A 205 6.55 9.37 14.09
CA LEU A 205 5.53 9.06 13.10
C LEU A 205 4.82 10.34 12.61
N ALA A 206 4.39 11.16 13.55
CA ALA A 206 3.70 12.42 13.26
C ALA A 206 4.51 13.35 12.37
N SER A 207 5.82 13.46 12.61
CA SER A 207 6.75 14.26 11.81
C SER A 207 6.90 13.72 10.40
N GLY A 208 7.05 12.40 10.22
CA GLY A 208 7.13 11.75 8.92
C GLY A 208 5.86 11.94 8.10
N LEU A 209 4.67 11.73 8.70
CA LEU A 209 3.38 11.93 8.04
C LEU A 209 3.14 13.38 7.62
N SER A 210 3.59 14.36 8.42
CA SER A 210 3.48 15.79 8.07
C SER A 210 4.25 16.12 6.79
N ARG A 211 5.41 15.50 6.56
CA ARG A 211 6.22 15.70 5.34
C ARG A 211 5.50 15.18 4.08
N LEU A 212 4.85 14.03 4.18
CA LEU A 212 4.04 13.49 3.08
C LEU A 212 2.85 14.39 2.77
N GLY A 213 2.09 14.82 3.77
CA GLY A 213 0.95 15.70 3.60
C GLY A 213 1.30 17.07 3.03
N ALA A 214 2.49 17.62 3.34
CA ALA A 214 2.96 18.89 2.81
C ALA A 214 3.12 18.91 1.28
N ARG A 215 3.25 17.75 0.64
CA ARG A 215 3.33 17.58 -0.83
C ARG A 215 2.01 17.19 -1.48
N THR A 216 0.89 17.43 -0.81
CA THR A 216 -0.48 17.14 -1.31
C THR A 216 -0.73 15.65 -1.61
N HIS A 217 0.06 14.74 -1.03
CA HIS A 217 -0.24 13.32 -1.09
C HIS A 217 -1.44 12.97 -0.20
N ASP A 218 -2.28 12.08 -0.71
CA ASP A 218 -3.36 11.47 0.07
C ASP A 218 -2.78 10.28 0.82
N VAL A 219 -2.63 10.40 2.13
CA VAL A 219 -1.90 9.43 2.94
C VAL A 219 -2.87 8.52 3.66
N VAL A 220 -2.61 7.22 3.59
CA VAL A 220 -3.34 6.17 4.30
C VAL A 220 -2.36 5.35 5.12
N VAL A 221 -2.70 5.11 6.37
CA VAL A 221 -1.93 4.24 7.27
C VAL A 221 -2.74 2.99 7.56
N LEU A 222 -2.20 1.85 7.18
CA LEU A 222 -2.67 0.51 7.51
C LEU A 222 -1.81 -0.03 8.64
N HIS A 223 -2.33 0.08 9.86
CA HIS A 223 -1.65 -0.34 11.08
C HIS A 223 -1.84 -1.83 11.30
N VAL A 224 -0.82 -2.62 11.01
CA VAL A 224 -0.86 -4.09 11.04
C VAL A 224 -0.55 -4.57 12.46
N LEU A 225 -1.50 -5.25 13.09
CA LEU A 225 -1.36 -5.83 14.41
C LEU A 225 -1.72 -7.31 14.38
N HIS A 226 -0.93 -8.14 15.07
CA HIS A 226 -1.26 -9.55 15.22
C HIS A 226 -2.35 -9.74 16.27
N GLY A 227 -3.16 -10.79 16.11
CA GLY A 227 -4.22 -11.08 17.06
C GLY A 227 -3.73 -11.34 18.49
N ASP A 228 -2.51 -11.84 18.65
CA ASP A 228 -1.90 -12.03 19.97
C ASP A 228 -1.55 -10.68 20.62
N GLU A 229 -1.12 -9.69 19.84
CA GLU A 229 -0.89 -8.33 20.34
C GLU A 229 -2.20 -7.66 20.78
N LEU A 230 -3.27 -7.85 20.00
CA LEU A 230 -4.58 -7.25 20.30
C LEU A 230 -5.28 -7.90 21.50
N ARG A 231 -5.09 -9.21 21.73
CA ARG A 231 -5.85 -10.00 22.72
C ARG A 231 -5.01 -10.51 23.89
N PHE A 232 -3.70 -10.50 23.76
CA PHE A 232 -2.74 -11.02 24.74
C PHE A 232 -3.11 -12.39 25.31
N PRO A 233 -3.23 -13.45 24.48
CA PRO A 233 -3.76 -14.77 24.87
C PRO A 233 -2.76 -15.66 25.61
N PHE A 234 -1.78 -15.08 26.29
CA PHE A 234 -0.72 -15.81 26.96
C PHE A 234 -1.13 -16.21 28.38
N ASP A 235 -1.15 -17.52 28.67
CA ASP A 235 -1.57 -18.06 29.96
C ASP A 235 -0.43 -18.68 30.77
N ARG A 236 0.72 -18.99 30.15
CA ARG A 236 1.90 -19.54 30.80
C ARG A 236 2.99 -18.48 30.87
N LEU A 237 3.98 -18.66 31.75
CA LEU A 237 5.16 -17.77 31.83
C LEU A 237 5.95 -17.79 30.51
N PRO A 238 5.64 -16.96 29.53
CA PRO A 238 6.44 -16.85 28.33
C PRO A 238 7.66 -16.00 28.64
N ARG A 239 8.73 -16.30 27.97
CA ARG A 239 9.86 -15.40 27.89
C ARG A 239 9.56 -14.40 26.77
N PHE A 240 9.27 -13.16 27.11
CA PHE A 240 9.16 -12.10 26.14
C PHE A 240 10.55 -11.63 25.73
N GLU A 241 10.83 -11.68 24.43
CA GLU A 241 12.08 -11.18 23.86
C GLU A 241 11.74 -10.04 22.89
N GLY A 242 12.46 -8.90 23.02
CA GLY A 242 12.36 -7.81 22.07
C GLY A 242 12.82 -8.25 20.68
N MET A 243 12.09 -7.89 19.62
CA MET A 243 12.45 -8.25 18.25
C MET A 243 13.42 -7.24 17.62
N GLU A 244 13.42 -6.01 18.10
CA GLU A 244 14.31 -4.93 17.61
C GLU A 244 15.37 -4.53 18.66
N GLU A 245 15.15 -4.84 19.95
CA GLU A 245 16.05 -4.54 21.05
C GLU A 245 16.33 -5.79 21.88
N GLU A 246 17.49 -5.86 22.51
CA GLU A 246 17.85 -6.96 23.44
C GLU A 246 17.13 -6.85 24.79
N LEU A 247 15.81 -6.77 24.76
CA LEU A 247 14.96 -6.76 25.95
C LEU A 247 14.44 -8.17 26.24
N ARG A 248 14.62 -8.64 27.49
CA ARG A 248 14.10 -9.94 27.95
C ARG A 248 13.33 -9.74 29.24
N LEU A 249 12.05 -10.04 29.20
CA LEU A 249 11.17 -9.93 30.37
C LEU A 249 10.59 -11.29 30.75
N LEU A 250 10.72 -11.65 32.03
CA LEU A 250 10.05 -12.76 32.67
C LEU A 250 8.96 -12.16 33.55
N VAL A 251 7.73 -12.19 33.07
CA VAL A 251 6.57 -11.60 33.78
C VAL A 251 5.41 -12.60 33.73
N ASP A 252 4.59 -12.62 34.78
CA ASP A 252 3.33 -13.34 34.77
C ASP A 252 2.36 -12.68 33.78
N PRO A 253 1.98 -13.36 32.70
CA PRO A 253 1.14 -12.77 31.66
C PRO A 253 -0.24 -12.37 32.16
N ARG A 254 -0.77 -13.10 33.16
CA ARG A 254 -2.12 -12.84 33.68
C ARG A 254 -2.20 -11.51 34.43
N SER A 255 -1.15 -11.19 35.16
CA SER A 255 -1.05 -9.91 35.87
C SER A 255 -0.75 -8.74 34.90
N LEU A 256 0.01 -9.00 33.84
CA LEU A 256 0.40 -7.98 32.86
C LEU A 256 -0.73 -7.64 31.87
N ARG A 257 -1.61 -8.60 31.55
CA ARG A 257 -2.63 -8.45 30.49
C ARG A 257 -3.46 -7.17 30.58
N PRO A 258 -4.05 -6.79 31.73
CA PRO A 258 -4.88 -5.59 31.80
C PRO A 258 -4.08 -4.31 31.47
N ASP A 259 -2.88 -4.19 32.04
CA ASP A 259 -2.01 -3.03 31.85
C ASP A 259 -1.49 -2.96 30.41
N TYR A 260 -1.11 -4.10 29.83
CA TYR A 260 -0.70 -4.17 28.43
C TYR A 260 -1.82 -3.73 27.46
N ILE A 261 -3.04 -4.26 27.64
CA ILE A 261 -4.18 -3.91 26.79
C ILE A 261 -4.50 -2.42 26.92
N ALA A 262 -4.48 -1.87 28.15
CA ALA A 262 -4.70 -0.45 28.37
C ALA A 262 -3.61 0.42 27.72
N ALA A 263 -2.35 0.04 27.85
CA ALA A 263 -1.23 0.74 27.23
C ALA A 263 -1.29 0.69 25.67
N LEU A 264 -1.63 -0.48 25.10
CA LEU A 264 -1.81 -0.64 23.67
C LEU A 264 -2.93 0.25 23.13
N GLU A 265 -4.09 0.27 23.80
CA GLU A 265 -5.22 1.09 23.39
C GLU A 265 -4.91 2.60 23.50
N GLU A 266 -4.23 3.03 24.56
CA GLU A 266 -3.80 4.44 24.71
C GLU A 266 -2.82 4.80 23.57
N TRP A 267 -1.82 3.98 23.29
CA TRP A 267 -0.87 4.21 22.22
C TRP A 267 -1.56 4.25 20.85
N ARG A 268 -2.46 3.30 20.54
CA ARG A 268 -3.25 3.29 19.31
C ARG A 268 -4.13 4.55 19.19
N SER A 269 -4.67 5.01 20.29
CA SER A 269 -5.45 6.25 20.34
C SER A 269 -4.58 7.47 20.03
N GLN A 270 -3.34 7.53 20.53
CA GLN A 270 -2.38 8.59 20.22
C GLN A 270 -2.00 8.56 18.74
N VAL A 271 -1.69 7.40 18.17
CA VAL A 271 -1.42 7.23 16.73
C VAL A 271 -2.61 7.70 15.90
N ARG A 272 -3.83 7.29 16.24
CA ARG A 272 -5.05 7.72 15.54
C ARG A 272 -5.23 9.23 15.58
N ARG A 273 -5.05 9.86 16.74
CA ARG A 273 -5.10 11.32 16.90
C ARG A 273 -4.06 12.02 16.04
N ALA A 274 -2.82 11.51 16.04
CA ALA A 274 -1.73 12.05 15.23
C ALA A 274 -2.02 11.99 13.72
N CYS A 275 -2.60 10.89 13.24
CA CYS A 275 -3.05 10.72 11.85
C CYS A 275 -4.20 11.66 11.52
N THR A 276 -5.26 11.69 12.34
CA THR A 276 -6.45 12.51 12.09
C THR A 276 -6.14 14.00 12.05
N ALA A 277 -5.27 14.49 12.96
CA ALA A 277 -4.83 15.89 12.99
C ALA A 277 -4.11 16.33 11.71
N ARG A 278 -3.62 15.39 10.91
CA ARG A 278 -2.91 15.62 9.63
C ARG A 278 -3.72 15.26 8.40
N GLY A 279 -4.98 14.91 8.57
CA GLY A 279 -5.83 14.47 7.47
C GLY A 279 -5.46 13.10 6.90
N VAL A 280 -4.68 12.30 7.62
CA VAL A 280 -4.27 10.94 7.26
C VAL A 280 -5.37 9.95 7.62
N ASP A 281 -5.71 9.06 6.68
CA ASP A 281 -6.63 7.96 6.93
C ASP A 281 -5.92 6.85 7.71
N TYR A 282 -6.48 6.47 8.86
CA TYR A 282 -5.90 5.45 9.74
C TYR A 282 -6.84 4.28 9.91
N HIS A 283 -6.36 3.07 9.60
CA HIS A 283 -7.08 1.82 9.72
C HIS A 283 -6.22 0.77 10.41
N VAL A 284 -6.82 0.06 11.36
CA VAL A 284 -6.20 -1.12 11.99
C VAL A 284 -6.47 -2.34 11.14
N VAL A 285 -5.43 -3.11 10.89
CA VAL A 285 -5.45 -4.38 10.16
C VAL A 285 -5.11 -5.48 11.16
N ASP A 286 -6.11 -6.23 11.62
CA ASP A 286 -5.91 -7.45 12.42
C ASP A 286 -5.51 -8.59 11.48
N THR A 287 -4.32 -9.18 11.67
CA THR A 287 -3.83 -10.28 10.83
C THR A 287 -4.67 -11.56 10.91
N THR A 288 -5.59 -11.65 11.88
CA THR A 288 -6.54 -12.78 12.00
C THR A 288 -7.84 -12.55 11.24
N ALA A 289 -8.08 -11.33 10.76
CA ALA A 289 -9.26 -11.02 9.93
C ALA A 289 -9.03 -11.45 8.47
N PRO A 290 -10.08 -11.93 7.78
CA PRO A 290 -10.01 -12.21 6.34
C PRO A 290 -9.65 -10.96 5.54
N LEU A 291 -8.76 -11.11 4.56
CA LEU A 291 -8.21 -10.01 3.78
C LEU A 291 -9.25 -9.22 3.00
N ASP A 292 -10.25 -9.89 2.43
CA ASP A 292 -11.37 -9.29 1.69
C ASP A 292 -12.23 -8.37 2.59
N VAL A 293 -12.42 -8.74 3.85
CA VAL A 293 -13.12 -7.92 4.85
C VAL A 293 -12.32 -6.65 5.15
N VAL A 294 -11.02 -6.78 5.35
CA VAL A 294 -10.12 -5.65 5.61
C VAL A 294 -10.11 -4.68 4.44
N LEU A 295 -9.94 -5.19 3.21
CA LEU A 295 -9.94 -4.37 2.00
C LEU A 295 -11.29 -3.70 1.77
N SER A 296 -12.39 -4.41 1.98
CA SER A 296 -13.75 -3.87 1.81
C SER A 296 -14.04 -2.74 2.79
N ALA A 297 -13.67 -2.91 4.05
CA ALA A 297 -13.85 -1.88 5.08
C ALA A 297 -13.04 -0.60 4.75
N TRP A 298 -11.78 -0.75 4.36
CA TRP A 298 -10.91 0.37 3.99
C TRP A 298 -11.39 1.10 2.74
N LEU A 299 -11.64 0.37 1.64
CA LEU A 299 -12.09 0.98 0.38
C LEU A 299 -13.47 1.64 0.51
N GLY A 300 -14.36 1.03 1.29
CA GLY A 300 -15.67 1.61 1.61
C GLY A 300 -15.56 2.94 2.37
N ALA A 301 -14.73 3.00 3.40
CA ALA A 301 -14.48 4.22 4.15
C ALA A 301 -13.85 5.32 3.28
N ARG A 302 -12.91 4.95 2.41
CA ARG A 302 -12.27 5.87 1.47
C ARG A 302 -13.26 6.44 0.45
N MET A 303 -14.10 5.60 -0.17
CA MET A 303 -15.13 6.03 -1.11
C MET A 303 -16.13 7.02 -0.47
N ALA A 304 -16.58 6.72 0.76
CA ALA A 304 -17.46 7.60 1.51
C ALA A 304 -16.82 8.97 1.82
N ARG A 305 -15.49 8.99 2.03
CA ARG A 305 -14.75 10.24 2.28
C ARG A 305 -14.59 11.09 1.02
N LEU A 306 -14.28 10.45 -0.10
CA LEU A 306 -14.17 11.15 -1.40
C LEU A 306 -15.52 11.78 -1.80
N ALA A 307 -16.63 11.06 -1.60
CA ALA A 307 -17.98 11.56 -1.87
C ALA A 307 -18.39 12.76 -0.98
N ARG A 308 -17.75 12.98 0.17
CA ARG A 308 -18.02 14.15 1.04
C ARG A 308 -17.18 15.38 0.69
N ARG A 309 -16.11 15.21 -0.10
CA ARG A 309 -15.20 16.29 -0.50
C ARG A 309 -15.54 16.88 -1.87
N GLY A 310 -16.31 16.18 -2.71
CA GLY A 310 -16.86 16.65 -3.97
C GLY A 310 -18.26 17.20 -3.81
#